data_47fb7eb8590bfc32742fdc2fe6ce0a72
#
_entry.id   47fb7eb8590bfc32742fdc2fe6ce0a72
#
_cell.length_a   1.000
_cell.length_b   1.000
_cell.length_c   1.000
_cell.angle_alpha   90.00
_cell.angle_beta   90.00
_cell.angle_gamma   90.00
#
_symmetry.space_group_name_H-M   'P 1'
#
loop_
_entity.id
_entity.type
_entity.pdbx_description
1 polymer ?
#
loop_
_entity_poly.entity_id
_entity_poly.type
_entity_poly.pdbx_seq_one_letter_code
_entity_poly.pdbx_strand_id
1 'polypeptide(L)'
;MSGFQKNVASQKWLVFAFADGGHASLDPGEPVASDASNITAKIRKDYGSATGIGDANPTEIEDGYYEFDLTQAETNADVLDILPESSTAGVQVIGVPGRVFTVAENFNALGIASDGDLTKVNALDGHTAQTGDNYARLGAAGAGL
;
A
#
# COMPACT_ATOMS: atom_id res chain seq x y z
N MET A 1 -8.39 7.89 7.64
CA MET A 1 -7.84 6.52 7.83
C MET A 1 -6.97 6.22 6.62
N SER A 2 -5.67 6.14 6.76
CA SER A 2 -4.80 5.76 5.66
C SER A 2 -4.79 4.25 5.55
N GLY A 3 -5.43 3.71 4.53
CA GLY A 3 -5.21 2.34 4.10
C GLY A 3 -3.83 2.18 3.47
N PHE A 4 -3.45 0.97 3.10
CA PHE A 4 -2.25 0.76 2.31
C PHE A 4 -2.38 1.50 0.98
N GLN A 5 -1.29 2.17 0.60
CA GLN A 5 -1.22 2.83 -0.69
C GLN A 5 -0.76 1.83 -1.75
N LYS A 6 -1.44 1.84 -2.89
CA LYS A 6 -1.06 0.99 -4.02
C LYS A 6 0.27 1.44 -4.60
N ASN A 7 1.16 0.46 -4.85
CA ASN A 7 2.45 0.68 -5.51
C ASN A 7 3.42 1.58 -4.72
N VAL A 8 3.37 1.53 -3.39
CA VAL A 8 4.25 2.29 -2.48
C VAL A 8 5.02 1.32 -1.59
N ALA A 9 6.34 1.50 -1.51
CA ALA A 9 7.21 0.70 -0.66
C ALA A 9 7.15 1.12 0.82
N SER A 10 7.77 0.31 1.66
CA SER A 10 7.97 0.57 3.10
C SER A 10 6.67 0.74 3.89
N GLN A 11 5.61 0.12 3.43
CA GLN A 11 4.38 0.00 4.19
C GLN A 11 4.47 -1.20 5.12
N LYS A 12 3.98 -1.03 6.33
CA LYS A 12 4.13 -1.99 7.40
C LYS A 12 2.85 -2.79 7.59
N TRP A 13 2.96 -4.13 7.57
CA TRP A 13 1.82 -4.99 7.87
C TRP A 13 2.00 -5.65 9.23
N LEU A 14 1.08 -5.34 10.13
CA LEU A 14 1.08 -5.89 11.48
C LEU A 14 0.51 -7.31 11.47
N VAL A 15 1.17 -8.20 12.19
CA VAL A 15 0.68 -9.55 12.49
C VAL A 15 0.77 -9.80 13.99
N PHE A 16 -0.02 -10.74 14.49
CA PHE A 16 -0.05 -11.10 15.90
C PHE A 16 0.16 -12.60 16.05
N ALA A 17 1.14 -12.98 16.87
CA ALA A 17 1.48 -14.34 17.20
C ALA A 17 0.99 -14.70 18.61
N PHE A 18 0.31 -15.82 18.74
CA PHE A 18 -0.22 -16.31 20.01
C PHE A 18 -0.04 -17.82 20.12
N ALA A 19 0.02 -18.29 21.35
CA ALA A 19 0.11 -19.71 21.65
C ALA A 19 -1.23 -20.41 21.38
N ASP A 20 -1.16 -21.62 20.82
CA ASP A 20 -2.28 -22.55 20.82
C ASP A 20 -2.10 -23.62 21.91
N GLY A 21 -3.01 -24.59 21.97
CA GLY A 21 -2.94 -25.67 22.98
C GLY A 21 -1.75 -26.61 22.87
N GLY A 22 -0.88 -26.45 21.85
CA GLY A 22 0.32 -27.23 21.62
C GLY A 22 1.61 -26.53 22.00
N HIS A 23 1.53 -25.29 22.50
CA HIS A 23 2.74 -24.56 22.93
C HIS A 23 3.33 -25.12 24.21
N ALA A 24 4.68 -25.20 24.28
CA ALA A 24 5.37 -25.91 25.36
C ALA A 24 5.29 -25.23 26.74
N SER A 25 5.10 -23.91 26.78
CA SER A 25 5.23 -23.11 28.02
C SER A 25 4.25 -21.94 28.18
N LEU A 26 3.42 -21.69 27.18
CA LEU A 26 2.41 -20.63 27.22
C LEU A 26 1.00 -21.23 27.20
N ASP A 27 0.06 -20.58 27.85
CA ASP A 27 -1.33 -20.95 27.80
C ASP A 27 -1.95 -20.53 26.45
N PRO A 28 -3.00 -21.23 25.98
CA PRO A 28 -3.68 -20.88 24.74
C PRO A 28 -4.17 -19.44 24.73
N GLY A 29 -3.80 -18.68 23.72
CA GLY A 29 -4.15 -17.27 23.54
C GLY A 29 -3.13 -16.29 24.11
N GLU A 30 -2.12 -16.76 24.84
CA GLU A 30 -1.04 -15.86 25.27
C GLU A 30 -0.19 -15.39 24.10
N PRO A 31 0.24 -14.10 24.10
CA PRO A 31 1.13 -13.58 23.06
C PRO A 31 2.47 -14.29 23.07
N VAL A 32 3.00 -14.55 21.88
CA VAL A 32 4.32 -15.20 21.72
C VAL A 32 5.33 -14.14 21.33
N ALA A 33 6.24 -13.82 22.24
CA ALA A 33 7.37 -12.94 22.01
C ALA A 33 8.61 -13.70 21.53
N SER A 34 9.56 -13.00 20.93
CA SER A 34 10.87 -13.51 20.51
C SER A 34 10.82 -14.66 19.48
N ASP A 35 9.77 -14.70 18.63
CA ASP A 35 9.59 -15.71 17.59
C ASP A 35 9.85 -15.17 16.17
N ALA A 36 10.32 -13.94 16.01
CA ALA A 36 10.50 -13.27 14.73
C ALA A 36 11.22 -14.11 13.68
N SER A 37 12.28 -14.85 14.06
CA SER A 37 13.08 -15.68 13.15
C SER A 37 12.34 -16.90 12.61
N ASN A 38 11.23 -17.29 13.24
CA ASN A 38 10.41 -18.43 12.86
C ASN A 38 9.13 -18.02 12.14
N ILE A 39 8.78 -16.72 12.19
CA ILE A 39 7.60 -16.20 11.54
C ILE A 39 7.94 -15.81 10.10
N THR A 40 7.16 -16.32 9.17
CA THR A 40 7.21 -16.00 7.73
C THR A 40 5.82 -15.67 7.24
N ALA A 41 5.70 -15.05 6.07
CA ALA A 41 4.41 -14.79 5.48
C ALA A 41 4.42 -14.93 3.97
N LYS A 42 3.24 -15.20 3.43
CA LYS A 42 2.94 -15.07 2.01
C LYS A 42 1.95 -13.94 1.81
N ILE A 43 2.06 -13.27 0.70
CA ILE A 43 1.09 -12.26 0.27
C ILE A 43 0.33 -12.79 -0.94
N ARG A 44 -0.98 -12.57 -0.96
CA ARG A 44 -1.85 -12.84 -2.10
C ARG A 44 -2.40 -11.52 -2.63
N LYS A 45 -2.24 -11.30 -3.93
CA LYS A 45 -2.66 -10.08 -4.63
C LYS A 45 -3.86 -10.37 -5.52
N ASP A 46 -4.89 -9.54 -5.43
CA ASP A 46 -6.07 -9.55 -6.30
C ASP A 46 -6.67 -10.95 -6.49
N TYR A 47 -6.74 -11.71 -5.38
CA TYR A 47 -7.26 -13.09 -5.34
C TYR A 47 -6.47 -14.12 -6.17
N GLY A 48 -5.26 -13.76 -6.60
CA GLY A 48 -4.36 -14.64 -7.34
C GLY A 48 -3.65 -15.68 -6.45
N SER A 49 -2.51 -16.18 -6.90
CA SER A 49 -1.68 -17.12 -6.12
C SER A 49 -0.90 -16.38 -5.04
N ALA A 50 -0.73 -17.01 -3.88
CA ALA A 50 0.10 -16.48 -2.81
C ALA A 50 1.59 -16.67 -3.13
N THR A 51 2.39 -15.64 -2.84
CA THR A 51 3.85 -15.64 -3.00
C THR A 51 4.50 -15.21 -1.69
N GLY A 52 5.73 -15.64 -1.44
CA GLY A 52 6.48 -15.20 -0.25
C GLY A 52 6.67 -13.68 -0.25
N ILE A 53 6.65 -13.10 0.93
CA ILE A 53 7.01 -11.70 1.15
C ILE A 53 8.53 -11.55 1.05
N GLY A 54 9.00 -10.43 0.50
CA GLY A 54 10.42 -10.12 0.38
C GLY A 54 11.12 -9.93 1.72
N ASP A 55 10.39 -9.45 2.73
CA ASP A 55 10.84 -9.42 4.11
C ASP A 55 10.73 -10.82 4.72
N ALA A 56 11.87 -11.53 4.79
CA ALA A 56 11.90 -12.94 5.17
C ALA A 56 11.42 -13.20 6.60
N ASN A 57 11.68 -12.27 7.52
CA ASN A 57 11.28 -12.35 8.92
C ASN A 57 10.84 -10.96 9.42
N PRO A 58 9.73 -10.89 10.14
CA PRO A 58 9.22 -9.60 10.60
C PRO A 58 10.06 -9.03 11.75
N THR A 59 9.91 -7.75 11.98
CA THR A 59 10.43 -7.08 13.16
C THR A 59 9.44 -7.21 14.31
N GLU A 60 9.89 -7.69 15.46
CA GLU A 60 9.07 -7.70 16.68
C GLU A 60 8.86 -6.27 17.18
N ILE A 61 7.61 -5.93 17.47
CA ILE A 61 7.24 -4.65 18.06
C ILE A 61 7.19 -4.80 19.58
N GLU A 62 6.23 -5.56 20.10
CA GLU A 62 6.00 -5.83 21.51
C GLU A 62 4.92 -6.91 21.67
N ASP A 63 5.03 -7.72 22.73
CA ASP A 63 3.97 -8.62 23.21
C ASP A 63 3.29 -9.46 22.11
N GLY A 64 4.06 -10.13 21.28
CA GLY A 64 3.54 -10.97 20.20
C GLY A 64 3.11 -10.22 18.95
N TYR A 65 3.26 -8.91 18.87
CA TYR A 65 3.07 -8.14 17.65
C TYR A 65 4.35 -8.06 16.84
N TYR A 66 4.24 -8.34 15.57
CA TYR A 66 5.32 -8.30 14.60
C TYR A 66 4.90 -7.52 13.37
N GLU A 67 5.87 -6.98 12.66
CA GLU A 67 5.65 -6.10 11.52
C GLU A 67 6.50 -6.52 10.33
N PHE A 68 5.86 -6.80 9.19
CA PHE A 68 6.52 -7.02 7.91
C PHE A 68 6.66 -5.73 7.12
N ASP A 69 7.81 -5.55 6.50
CA ASP A 69 8.08 -4.42 5.60
C ASP A 69 7.77 -4.82 4.14
N LEU A 70 6.80 -4.15 3.54
CA LEU A 70 6.37 -4.47 2.20
C LEU A 70 7.12 -3.66 1.15
N THR A 71 7.52 -4.33 0.08
CA THR A 71 8.07 -3.70 -1.11
C THR A 71 6.98 -3.03 -1.96
N GLN A 72 7.40 -2.13 -2.84
CA GLN A 72 6.51 -1.51 -3.82
C GLN A 72 5.78 -2.54 -4.71
N ALA A 73 6.48 -3.59 -5.13
CA ALA A 73 5.89 -4.64 -5.96
C ALA A 73 4.81 -5.42 -5.22
N GLU A 74 4.96 -5.63 -3.91
CA GLU A 74 3.99 -6.33 -3.08
C GLU A 74 2.73 -5.51 -2.86
N THR A 75 2.85 -4.20 -2.72
CA THR A 75 1.69 -3.29 -2.56
C THR A 75 1.01 -2.92 -3.88
N ASN A 76 1.54 -3.37 -5.02
CA ASN A 76 0.95 -3.10 -6.33
C ASN A 76 -0.21 -4.07 -6.66
N ALA A 77 -1.32 -3.89 -5.97
CA ALA A 77 -2.57 -4.63 -6.15
C ALA A 77 -3.73 -3.83 -5.54
N ASP A 78 -4.97 -4.15 -5.87
CA ASP A 78 -6.15 -3.52 -5.30
C ASP A 78 -6.57 -4.19 -3.98
N VAL A 79 -6.33 -5.50 -3.88
CA VAL A 79 -6.62 -6.30 -2.70
C VAL A 79 -5.39 -7.09 -2.30
N LEU A 80 -5.04 -7.01 -1.03
CA LEU A 80 -3.92 -7.74 -0.44
C LEU A 80 -4.40 -8.60 0.72
N ASP A 81 -4.03 -9.87 0.72
CA ASP A 81 -4.18 -10.77 1.85
C ASP A 81 -2.79 -11.15 2.37
N ILE A 82 -2.61 -11.15 3.68
CA ILE A 82 -1.43 -11.70 4.32
C ILE A 82 -1.74 -13.08 4.91
N LEU A 83 -0.84 -14.01 4.69
CA LEU A 83 -0.92 -15.39 5.16
C LEU A 83 0.34 -15.67 5.99
N PRO A 84 0.38 -15.21 7.25
CA PRO A 84 1.53 -15.42 8.11
C PRO A 84 1.47 -16.81 8.74
N GLU A 85 2.63 -17.37 9.03
CA GLU A 85 2.79 -18.65 9.73
C GLU A 85 4.06 -18.63 10.59
N SER A 86 4.09 -19.42 11.65
CA SER A 86 5.30 -19.70 12.42
C SER A 86 5.70 -21.15 12.30
N SER A 87 7.00 -21.41 12.23
CA SER A 87 7.56 -22.77 12.31
C SER A 87 7.68 -23.30 13.75
N THR A 88 7.44 -22.46 14.74
CA THR A 88 7.43 -22.85 16.16
C THR A 88 6.18 -23.65 16.48
N ALA A 89 6.36 -24.83 17.08
CA ALA A 89 5.24 -25.67 17.46
C ALA A 89 4.32 -24.96 18.47
N GLY A 90 3.01 -25.02 18.22
CA GLY A 90 2.03 -24.40 19.11
C GLY A 90 1.92 -22.89 18.98
N VAL A 91 2.44 -22.28 17.92
CA VAL A 91 2.30 -20.86 17.62
C VAL A 91 1.43 -20.67 16.40
N GLN A 92 0.40 -19.83 16.57
CA GLN A 92 -0.45 -19.36 15.48
C GLN A 92 -0.18 -17.89 15.21
N VAL A 93 -0.20 -17.49 13.95
CA VAL A 93 0.03 -16.09 13.54
C VAL A 93 -1.12 -15.64 12.66
N ILE A 94 -1.64 -14.46 12.94
CA ILE A 94 -2.72 -13.85 12.15
C ILE A 94 -2.33 -12.46 11.69
N GLY A 95 -2.83 -12.06 10.53
CA GLY A 95 -2.71 -10.68 10.04
C GLY A 95 -3.67 -9.75 10.79
N VAL A 96 -3.23 -8.53 11.08
CA VAL A 96 -4.02 -7.51 11.79
C VAL A 96 -4.06 -6.22 10.94
N PRO A 97 -4.98 -6.10 10.01
CA PRO A 97 -5.96 -7.11 9.55
C PRO A 97 -5.34 -8.16 8.62
N GLY A 98 -6.05 -9.26 8.35
CA GLY A 98 -5.62 -10.29 7.40
C GLY A 98 -5.81 -9.90 5.94
N ARG A 99 -6.69 -8.93 5.65
CA ARG A 99 -6.96 -8.36 4.32
C ARG A 99 -7.01 -6.86 4.37
N VAL A 100 -6.43 -6.23 3.35
CA VAL A 100 -6.53 -4.78 3.13
C VAL A 100 -6.91 -4.49 1.68
N PHE A 101 -7.58 -3.36 1.49
CA PHE A 101 -7.80 -2.75 0.18
C PHE A 101 -6.83 -1.59 0.07
N THR A 102 -6.10 -1.53 -1.03
CA THR A 102 -5.18 -0.44 -1.27
C THR A 102 -5.92 0.78 -1.80
N VAL A 103 -5.38 1.95 -1.51
CA VAL A 103 -5.82 3.20 -2.12
C VAL A 103 -4.75 3.67 -3.10
N ALA A 104 -5.16 4.28 -4.19
CA ALA A 104 -4.21 4.82 -5.14
C ALA A 104 -3.32 5.88 -4.47
N GLU A 105 -2.03 5.80 -4.76
CA GLU A 105 -1.10 6.83 -4.35
C GLU A 105 -1.53 8.18 -4.93
N ASN A 106 -1.49 9.23 -4.13
CA ASN A 106 -1.80 10.61 -4.53
C ASN A 106 -3.14 10.72 -5.27
N PHE A 107 -4.11 11.28 -4.87
CA PHE A 107 -5.36 11.65 -5.59
C PHE A 107 -5.53 11.15 -7.04
N ASN A 108 -4.86 10.04 -7.38
CA ASN A 108 -4.92 9.40 -8.71
C ASN A 108 -6.33 9.00 -9.09
N ALA A 109 -7.22 8.85 -8.12
CA ALA A 109 -8.65 8.71 -8.36
C ALA A 109 -9.25 9.89 -9.14
N LEU A 110 -8.58 11.04 -9.12
CA LEU A 110 -8.95 12.22 -9.92
C LEU A 110 -8.11 12.37 -11.18
N GLY A 111 -7.22 11.40 -11.48
CA GLY A 111 -6.31 11.47 -12.63
C GLY A 111 -5.18 12.48 -12.47
N ILE A 112 -4.96 12.99 -11.26
CA ILE A 112 -3.86 13.92 -10.93
C ILE A 112 -2.69 13.11 -10.39
N ALA A 113 -2.00 12.41 -11.27
CA ALA A 113 -0.94 11.47 -10.89
C ALA A 113 0.43 12.13 -10.64
N SER A 114 0.63 13.35 -11.09
CA SER A 114 1.92 14.04 -10.98
C SER A 114 1.80 15.51 -11.35
N ASP A 115 2.84 16.26 -11.09
CA ASP A 115 2.98 17.64 -11.58
C ASP A 115 2.71 17.80 -13.09
N GLY A 116 2.91 16.72 -13.86
CA GLY A 116 2.62 16.69 -15.28
C GLY A 116 1.12 16.78 -15.62
N ASP A 117 0.25 16.31 -14.74
CA ASP A 117 -1.21 16.41 -14.96
C ASP A 117 -1.73 17.79 -14.56
N LEU A 118 -1.13 18.40 -13.57
CA LEU A 118 -1.34 19.83 -13.28
C LEU A 118 -0.83 20.71 -14.42
N THR A 119 0.24 20.30 -15.08
CA THR A 119 0.75 20.98 -16.27
C THR A 119 -0.23 20.87 -17.44
N LYS A 120 -0.95 19.75 -17.57
CA LYS A 120 -2.01 19.61 -18.59
C LYS A 120 -3.24 20.45 -18.28
N VAL A 121 -3.62 20.53 -17.00
CA VAL A 121 -4.69 21.45 -16.57
C VAL A 121 -4.25 22.89 -16.77
N ASN A 122 -3.01 23.23 -16.45
CA ASN A 122 -2.42 24.54 -16.74
C ASN A 122 -2.26 24.79 -18.24
N ALA A 123 -2.07 23.77 -19.06
CA ALA A 123 -2.05 23.92 -20.51
C ALA A 123 -3.45 24.10 -21.10
N LEU A 124 -4.50 23.62 -20.40
CA LEU A 124 -5.89 23.99 -20.70
C LEU A 124 -6.21 25.42 -20.20
N ASP A 125 -5.68 25.80 -19.07
CA ASP A 125 -5.73 27.18 -18.57
C ASP A 125 -4.82 28.09 -19.37
N GLY A 126 -3.78 27.54 -19.98
CA GLY A 126 -2.95 28.13 -21.03
C GLY A 126 -3.65 28.29 -22.39
N HIS A 127 -4.97 28.36 -22.42
CA HIS A 127 -5.72 29.04 -23.46
C HIS A 127 -5.40 30.55 -23.55
N THR A 128 -4.29 30.95 -22.91
CA THR A 128 -3.60 32.18 -23.30
C THR A 128 -3.25 32.21 -24.78
N ALA A 129 -3.11 31.07 -25.43
CA ALA A 129 -3.01 31.04 -26.89
C ALA A 129 -4.31 31.46 -27.59
N GLN A 130 -5.48 31.28 -26.96
CA GLN A 130 -6.73 31.83 -27.46
C GLN A 130 -6.90 33.32 -27.19
N THR A 131 -6.23 33.85 -26.20
CA THR A 131 -6.26 35.31 -25.95
C THR A 131 -5.51 36.06 -27.04
N GLY A 132 -4.59 35.42 -27.72
CA GLY A 132 -3.81 36.11 -28.73
C GLY A 132 -4.54 36.30 -30.05
N ASP A 133 -5.18 35.25 -30.55
CA ASP A 133 -5.47 35.25 -31.99
C ASP A 133 -6.82 35.82 -32.36
N ASN A 134 -7.87 35.51 -31.62
CA ASN A 134 -9.19 36.01 -31.97
C ASN A 134 -9.49 37.42 -31.38
N TYR A 135 -8.97 37.70 -30.21
CA TYR A 135 -9.10 39.05 -29.64
C TYR A 135 -8.14 40.05 -30.27
N ALA A 136 -6.94 39.61 -30.60
CA ALA A 136 -6.00 40.46 -31.34
C ALA A 136 -6.53 40.79 -32.75
N ARG A 137 -7.27 39.89 -33.38
CA ARG A 137 -7.93 40.14 -34.67
C ARG A 137 -9.13 41.09 -34.57
N LEU A 138 -9.87 41.06 -33.45
CA LEU A 138 -10.99 41.95 -33.22
C LEU A 138 -10.56 43.36 -32.77
N GLY A 139 -9.38 43.45 -32.15
CA GLY A 139 -8.86 44.71 -31.62
C GLY A 139 -7.76 45.37 -32.46
N ALA A 140 -7.23 44.68 -33.47
CA ALA A 140 -6.22 45.26 -34.32
C ALA A 140 -6.84 46.24 -35.34
N ALA A 141 -6.38 47.44 -35.30
CA ALA A 141 -6.79 48.45 -36.31
C ALA A 141 -6.48 47.90 -37.71
N GLY A 142 -7.50 47.72 -38.51
CA GLY A 142 -7.37 47.14 -39.86
C GLY A 142 -7.81 45.68 -39.99
N ALA A 143 -8.30 45.03 -38.93
CA ALA A 143 -8.79 43.67 -38.97
C ALA A 143 -10.20 43.51 -39.59
N GLY A 144 -10.59 44.39 -40.47
CA GLY A 144 -11.74 44.19 -41.36
C GLY A 144 -13.11 44.19 -40.72
N LEU A 145 -13.31 45.05 -39.76
CA LEU A 145 -14.65 45.43 -39.34
C LEU A 145 -15.05 46.73 -40.00
#